data_52aa43bd5af524b20414ab6615f0fd12
#
_entry.id   52aa43bd5af524b20414ab6615f0fd12
#
_cell.length_a   1.000
_cell.length_b   1.000
_cell.length_c   1.000
_cell.angle_alpha   90.00
_cell.angle_beta   90.00
_cell.angle_gamma   90.00
#
_symmetry.space_group_name_H-M   'P 1'
#
loop_
_entity.id
_entity.type
_entity.pdbx_description
1 polymer ?
#
loop_
_entity_poly.entity_id
_entity_poly.type
_entity_poly.pdbx_seq_one_letter_code
_entity_poly.pdbx_strand_id
1 'polypeptide(L)'
;METLVKTPDSAPPSTVSEVLAALRKEHLDPRHESKAWGDWIYLECYSTVISIESNHGLSSSATIEHGEGEEDGEPAASILRAFGKLGWLGVDDDGEFPLV
;
A
#
# COMPACT_ATOMS: atom_id res chain seq x y z
N MET A 1 -13.94 -1.59 -2.49
CA MET A 1 -13.57 -1.52 -1.06
C MET A 1 -12.20 -0.89 -0.91
N GLU A 2 -12.06 0.04 0.00
CA GLU A 2 -10.81 0.76 0.23
C GLU A 2 -10.24 0.46 1.59
N THR A 3 -8.92 0.39 1.66
CA THR A 3 -8.19 0.29 2.93
C THR A 3 -7.19 1.43 2.99
N LEU A 4 -7.22 2.20 4.06
CA LEU A 4 -6.26 3.28 4.28
C LEU A 4 -5.11 2.74 5.12
N VAL A 5 -3.88 3.09 4.75
CA VAL A 5 -2.68 2.72 5.50
C VAL A 5 -1.81 3.96 5.67
N LYS A 6 -1.07 4.02 6.76
CA LYS A 6 -0.18 5.15 7.04
C LYS A 6 1.01 4.71 7.88
N THR A 7 2.06 5.51 7.88
CA THR A 7 3.17 5.32 8.81
C THR A 7 2.75 5.83 10.19
N PRO A 8 3.28 5.23 11.28
CA PRO A 8 3.07 5.78 12.63
C PRO A 8 3.61 7.20 12.73
N ASP A 9 3.00 8.02 13.57
CA ASP A 9 3.41 9.42 13.73
C ASP A 9 4.86 9.57 14.21
N SER A 10 5.36 8.57 14.93
CA SER A 10 6.73 8.54 15.46
C SER A 10 7.75 7.95 14.50
N ALA A 11 7.30 7.42 13.36
CA ALA A 11 8.18 6.76 12.40
C ALA A 11 8.47 7.67 11.21
N PRO A 12 9.64 7.53 10.57
CA PRO A 12 9.93 8.28 9.35
C PRO A 12 9.08 7.74 8.18
N PRO A 13 8.80 8.55 7.17
CA PRO A 13 8.10 8.07 5.98
C PRO A 13 8.95 7.06 5.22
N SER A 14 8.29 6.18 4.46
CA SER A 14 8.95 5.19 3.62
C SER A 14 9.16 5.74 2.21
N THR A 15 10.21 5.28 1.53
CA THR A 15 10.37 5.62 0.12
C THR A 15 9.41 4.76 -0.72
N VAL A 16 9.03 5.29 -1.89
CA VAL A 16 8.21 4.52 -2.83
C VAL A 16 8.94 3.24 -3.24
N SER A 17 10.29 3.32 -3.39
CA SER A 17 11.10 2.15 -3.71
C SER A 17 11.02 1.07 -2.65
N GLU A 18 10.96 1.44 -1.37
CA GLU A 18 10.78 0.48 -0.27
C GLU A 18 9.42 -0.21 -0.34
N VAL A 19 8.38 0.55 -0.66
CA VAL A 19 7.04 -0.02 -0.83
C VAL A 19 7.01 -1.01 -1.99
N LEU A 20 7.59 -0.65 -3.13
CA LEU A 20 7.67 -1.54 -4.28
C LEU A 20 8.45 -2.81 -3.96
N ALA A 21 9.57 -2.68 -3.27
CA ALA A 21 10.39 -3.83 -2.88
C ALA A 21 9.62 -4.77 -1.94
N ALA A 22 8.88 -4.22 -0.98
CA ALA A 22 8.08 -5.02 -0.06
C ALA A 22 6.97 -5.79 -0.80
N LEU A 23 6.33 -5.15 -1.77
CA LEU A 23 5.30 -5.82 -2.59
C LEU A 23 5.92 -6.96 -3.41
N ARG A 24 7.11 -6.76 -3.98
CA ARG A 24 7.79 -7.82 -4.73
C ARG A 24 8.16 -9.01 -3.86
N LYS A 25 8.49 -8.77 -2.60
CA LYS A 25 8.80 -9.85 -1.64
C LYS A 25 7.58 -10.71 -1.33
N GLU A 26 6.39 -10.19 -1.52
CA GLU A 26 5.14 -10.94 -1.37
C GLU A 26 4.69 -11.60 -2.67
N HIS A 27 5.60 -11.66 -3.66
CA HIS A 27 5.33 -12.26 -4.97
C HIS A 27 4.26 -11.53 -5.77
N LEU A 28 4.07 -10.25 -5.49
CA LEU A 28 3.21 -9.39 -6.27
C LEU A 28 4.04 -8.74 -7.38
N ASP A 29 3.41 -8.41 -8.48
CA ASP A 29 4.07 -7.78 -9.63
C ASP A 29 3.57 -6.34 -9.76
N PRO A 30 4.09 -5.41 -8.94
CA PRO A 30 3.61 -4.04 -8.94
C PRO A 30 4.07 -3.27 -10.18
N ARG A 31 3.14 -2.52 -10.76
CA ARG A 31 3.43 -1.56 -11.83
C ARG A 31 3.32 -0.17 -11.23
N HIS A 32 4.37 0.61 -11.40
CA HIS A 32 4.47 1.94 -10.81
C HIS A 32 4.32 3.03 -11.86
N GLU A 33 3.53 4.05 -11.53
CA GLU A 33 3.34 5.19 -12.40
C GLU A 33 3.38 6.45 -11.55
N SER A 34 4.26 7.40 -11.90
CA SER A 34 4.38 8.68 -11.20
C SER A 34 3.27 9.62 -11.62
N LYS A 35 2.68 10.30 -10.66
CA LYS A 35 1.63 11.30 -10.85
C LYS A 35 2.07 12.62 -10.22
N ALA A 36 1.41 13.71 -10.59
CA ALA A 36 1.70 15.03 -10.03
C ALA A 36 1.47 15.09 -8.52
N TRP A 37 0.51 14.31 -8.00
CA TRP A 37 0.14 14.27 -6.58
C TRP A 37 0.83 13.16 -5.80
N GLY A 38 1.56 12.27 -6.47
CA GLY A 38 2.19 11.14 -5.81
C GLY A 38 2.48 10.01 -6.77
N ASP A 39 2.19 8.78 -6.36
CA ASP A 39 2.50 7.58 -7.13
C ASP A 39 1.32 6.63 -7.16
N TRP A 40 1.17 5.97 -8.28
CA TRP A 40 0.13 4.99 -8.50
C TRP A 40 0.79 3.63 -8.71
N ILE A 41 0.32 2.63 -7.96
CA ILE A 41 0.81 1.26 -8.10
C ILE A 41 -0.39 0.37 -8.38
N TYR A 42 -0.31 -0.41 -9.45
CA TYR A 42 -1.37 -1.36 -9.77
C TYR A 42 -0.77 -2.74 -10.02
N LEU A 43 -1.58 -3.76 -9.76
CA LEU A 43 -1.17 -5.15 -9.92
C LEU A 43 -1.84 -5.70 -11.17
N GLU A 44 -1.03 -6.06 -12.19
CA GLU A 44 -1.53 -6.47 -13.50
C GLU A 44 -2.53 -7.62 -13.47
N CYS A 45 -2.30 -8.58 -12.59
CA CYS A 45 -3.15 -9.78 -12.51
C CYS A 45 -4.40 -9.59 -11.68
N TYR A 46 -4.58 -8.41 -11.09
CA TYR A 46 -5.68 -8.12 -10.16
C TYR A 46 -6.25 -6.75 -10.44
N SER A 47 -7.44 -6.48 -9.90
CA SER A 47 -8.09 -5.18 -10.04
C SER A 47 -7.72 -4.21 -8.91
N THR A 48 -6.68 -4.53 -8.15
CA THR A 48 -6.25 -3.74 -7.00
C THR A 48 -5.33 -2.61 -7.43
N VAL A 49 -5.60 -1.42 -6.92
CA VAL A 49 -4.80 -0.22 -7.17
C VAL A 49 -4.41 0.40 -5.84
N ILE A 50 -3.16 0.83 -5.73
CA ILE A 50 -2.64 1.52 -4.54
C ILE A 50 -2.30 2.94 -4.94
N SER A 51 -2.98 3.92 -4.33
CA SER A 51 -2.70 5.34 -4.55
C SER A 51 -1.86 5.84 -3.37
N ILE A 52 -0.65 6.27 -3.63
CA ILE A 52 0.29 6.72 -2.61
C ILE A 52 0.48 8.23 -2.72
N GLU A 53 0.24 8.95 -1.63
CA GLU A 53 0.62 10.36 -1.55
C GLU A 53 2.10 10.42 -1.23
N SER A 54 2.88 10.99 -2.14
CA SER A 54 4.32 11.08 -1.94
C SER A 54 4.81 12.52 -2.15
N ASN A 55 5.90 12.84 -1.47
CA ASN A 55 6.54 14.14 -1.58
C ASN A 55 8.05 13.89 -1.60
N HIS A 56 8.71 14.26 -2.70
CA HIS A 56 10.13 14.01 -2.92
C HIS A 56 10.51 12.53 -2.77
N GLY A 57 9.62 11.63 -3.23
CA GLY A 57 9.86 10.20 -3.18
C GLY A 57 9.59 9.56 -1.81
N LEU A 58 9.14 10.33 -0.83
CA LEU A 58 8.80 9.84 0.51
C LEU A 58 7.28 9.78 0.67
N SER A 59 6.79 8.70 1.25
CA SER A 59 5.37 8.49 1.44
C SER A 59 5.04 8.12 2.87
N SER A 60 3.92 8.64 3.37
CA SER A 60 3.45 8.39 4.73
C SER A 60 2.00 7.92 4.78
N SER A 61 1.30 7.93 3.66
CA SER A 61 -0.08 7.45 3.59
C SER A 61 -0.38 6.88 2.20
N ALA A 62 -1.29 5.92 2.16
CA ALA A 62 -1.73 5.32 0.91
C ALA A 62 -3.17 4.82 1.04
N THR A 63 -3.86 4.75 -0.08
CA THR A 63 -5.19 4.15 -0.17
C THR A 63 -5.10 2.95 -1.09
N ILE A 64 -5.57 1.79 -0.60
CA ILE A 64 -5.60 0.56 -1.38
C ILE A 64 -7.04 0.33 -1.82
N GLU A 65 -7.29 0.39 -3.13
CA GLU A 65 -8.60 0.08 -3.70
C GLU A 65 -8.60 -1.37 -4.16
N HIS A 66 -9.34 -2.20 -3.46
CA HIS A 66 -9.43 -3.62 -3.78
C HIS A 66 -10.47 -3.86 -4.87
N GLY A 67 -10.17 -4.81 -5.77
CA GLY A 67 -11.14 -5.24 -6.75
C GLY A 67 -12.30 -6.00 -6.09
N GLU A 68 -13.38 -6.18 -6.83
CA GLU A 68 -14.60 -6.83 -6.33
C GLU A 68 -14.61 -8.35 -6.49
N GLY A 69 -13.61 -8.93 -7.18
CA GLY A 69 -13.53 -10.36 -7.40
C GLY A 69 -12.98 -11.12 -6.20
N GLU A 70 -13.34 -12.40 -6.08
CA GLU A 70 -12.83 -13.26 -5.01
C GLU A 70 -11.32 -13.42 -5.10
N GLU A 71 -10.77 -13.40 -6.29
CA GLU A 71 -9.35 -13.50 -6.52
C GLU A 71 -8.55 -12.33 -5.96
N ASP A 72 -9.21 -11.20 -5.66
CA ASP A 72 -8.53 -10.04 -5.08
C ASP A 72 -8.42 -10.12 -3.55
N GLY A 73 -9.05 -11.10 -2.93
CA GLY A 73 -8.95 -11.29 -1.48
C GLY A 73 -7.57 -11.74 -1.05
N GLU A 74 -6.92 -12.61 -1.82
CA GLU A 74 -5.58 -13.11 -1.53
C GLU A 74 -4.51 -12.03 -1.69
N PRO A 75 -4.47 -11.24 -2.78
CA PRO A 75 -3.50 -10.15 -2.88
C PRO A 75 -3.73 -9.06 -1.85
N ALA A 76 -4.98 -8.84 -1.40
CA ALA A 76 -5.24 -7.87 -0.35
C ALA A 76 -4.47 -8.20 0.93
N ALA A 77 -4.50 -9.47 1.36
CA ALA A 77 -3.75 -9.90 2.54
C ALA A 77 -2.24 -9.73 2.35
N SER A 78 -1.73 -10.06 1.17
CA SER A 78 -0.31 -9.91 0.86
C SER A 78 0.13 -8.43 0.84
N ILE A 79 -0.71 -7.56 0.30
CA ILE A 79 -0.43 -6.12 0.27
C ILE A 79 -0.36 -5.56 1.69
N LEU A 80 -1.32 -5.90 2.53
CA LEU A 80 -1.33 -5.43 3.93
C LEU A 80 -0.12 -5.96 4.68
N ARG A 81 0.29 -7.21 4.43
CA ARG A 81 1.49 -7.78 5.03
C ARG A 81 2.75 -7.03 4.59
N ALA A 82 2.82 -6.65 3.31
CA ALA A 82 3.96 -5.88 2.80
C ALA A 82 4.09 -4.54 3.54
N PHE A 83 2.99 -3.81 3.67
CA PHE A 83 2.99 -2.55 4.43
C PHE A 83 3.30 -2.77 5.90
N GLY A 84 2.77 -3.84 6.49
CA GLY A 84 3.04 -4.18 7.88
C GLY A 84 4.52 -4.42 8.15
N LYS A 85 5.22 -5.07 7.23
CA LYS A 85 6.67 -5.30 7.35
C LYS A 85 7.48 -4.01 7.29
N LEU A 86 6.92 -2.96 6.68
CA LEU A 86 7.53 -1.64 6.67
C LEU A 86 7.18 -0.82 7.92
N GLY A 87 6.35 -1.37 8.79
CA GLY A 87 5.92 -0.68 10.00
C GLY A 87 4.69 0.19 9.84
N TRP A 88 4.01 0.10 8.71
CA TRP A 88 2.79 0.87 8.47
C TRP A 88 1.61 0.31 9.26
N LEU A 89 0.63 1.16 9.50
CA LEU A 89 -0.61 0.80 10.21
C LEU A 89 -1.80 0.95 9.28
N GLY A 90 -2.84 0.15 9.52
CA GLY A 90 -4.12 0.36 8.86
C GLY A 90 -4.93 1.40 9.60
N VAL A 91 -5.86 2.04 8.90
CA VAL A 91 -6.74 3.06 9.48
C VAL A 91 -8.18 2.73 9.11
N ASP A 92 -9.07 2.72 10.10
CA ASP A 92 -10.49 2.54 9.89
C ASP A 92 -11.28 3.50 10.78
N ASP A 93 -12.60 3.33 10.85
CA ASP A 93 -13.48 4.20 11.65
C ASP A 93 -13.18 4.13 13.15
N ASP A 94 -12.59 3.03 13.61
CA ASP A 94 -12.23 2.83 15.00
C ASP A 94 -10.81 3.31 15.33
N GLY A 95 -10.07 3.77 14.34
CA GLY A 95 -8.72 4.29 14.50
C GLY A 95 -7.66 3.44 13.79
N GLU A 96 -6.46 3.41 14.35
CA GLU A 96 -5.33 2.70 13.78
C GLU A 96 -5.27 1.26 14.28
N PHE A 97 -4.86 0.34 13.40
CA PHE A 97 -4.69 -1.06 13.77
C PHE A 97 -3.42 -1.63 13.13
N PRO A 98 -2.76 -2.62 13.76
CA PRO A 98 -1.56 -3.22 13.18
C PRO A 98 -1.90 -4.07 11.96
N LEU A 99 -0.99 -4.08 10.98
CA LEU A 99 -1.15 -4.87 9.75
C LEU A 99 -0.51 -6.26 9.84
N VAL A 100 0.34 -6.47 10.81
CA VAL A 100 0.95 -7.78 11.10
C VAL A 100 0.99 -8.02 12.60
#